data_94c0e5573a0937215fdf825e99885ec4
#
_entry.id   94c0e5573a0937215fdf825e99885ec4
#
_cell.length_a   1.000
_cell.length_b   1.000
_cell.length_c   1.000
_cell.angle_alpha   90.00
_cell.angle_beta   90.00
_cell.angle_gamma   90.00
#
_symmetry.space_group_name_H-M   'P 1'
#
loop_
_entity.id
_entity.type
_entity.pdbx_description
1 polymer ?
#
loop_
_entity_poly.entity_id
_entity_poly.type
_entity_poly.pdbx_seq_one_letter_code
_entity_poly.pdbx_strand_id
1 'polypeptide(L)'
;LTRRRFNRSYSAMSATESISLPGHCIELGRDTKLRLDCGVELGPFPLAYQTYGKLNAEKSNAILVCHALTGDQFVAETHPITGKAGWWDLMVGPGKPLDTDRYFIICSNVLGGCLGTAGPKEMDPATGKPWGLGFPVITVADMVRAQKLLIDQLGIEKLFAVIGGSMGAMQVLDWAARYPDRVFAAIPVAGAARHSAQNIAFHEVGRQAIMADPDWHGGDYLSNGTKPRRGLAVARMAAHITYLSEAALHRKFGRSLQDRESLTYGFDADFQVESYLRHQGITFVERFDANSYLYITRAMDYFDLAGEFGSLPAAFEKTPVRFCLVSFTSDWLFPTSESRAVVHALNAVAANVSFVEINSDKGHDAFLLDEPEFREVLAGFLNGCAEHRGLNGTRS
;
A
#
# COMPACT_ATOMS: atom_id res chain seq x y z
N LEU A 1 42.25 21.30 -4.79
CA LEU A 1 42.75 20.71 -6.03
C LEU A 1 41.67 19.75 -6.58
N THR A 2 41.25 20.06 -7.81
CA THR A 2 40.44 19.30 -8.78
C THR A 2 39.01 18.96 -8.39
N ARG A 3 38.09 19.88 -8.64
CA ARG A 3 36.63 19.66 -8.73
C ARG A 3 36.34 18.69 -9.88
N ARG A 4 35.94 17.46 -9.58
CA ARG A 4 35.24 16.61 -10.55
C ARG A 4 33.76 16.95 -10.54
N ARG A 5 33.32 17.71 -11.56
CA ARG A 5 31.92 17.90 -11.92
C ARG A 5 31.37 16.54 -12.38
N PHE A 6 30.43 15.97 -11.63
CA PHE A 6 29.56 14.93 -12.15
C PHE A 6 28.43 15.60 -12.97
N ASN A 7 28.71 15.85 -14.23
CA ASN A 7 27.68 16.07 -15.24
C ASN A 7 27.28 14.71 -15.79
N ARG A 8 26.24 14.09 -15.24
CA ARG A 8 25.46 13.09 -15.96
C ARG A 8 24.29 13.84 -16.60
N SER A 9 24.39 14.02 -17.91
CA SER A 9 23.30 14.42 -18.78
C SER A 9 22.23 13.33 -18.72
N TYR A 10 21.15 13.56 -18.00
CA TYR A 10 19.93 12.76 -18.15
C TYR A 10 19.23 13.27 -19.42
N SER A 11 19.26 12.46 -20.47
CA SER A 11 18.40 12.65 -21.64
C SER A 11 16.95 12.64 -21.17
N ALA A 12 16.21 13.67 -21.49
CA ALA A 12 14.77 13.74 -21.28
C ALA A 12 14.12 12.62 -22.09
N MET A 13 13.60 11.59 -21.43
CA MET A 13 12.71 10.61 -22.04
C MET A 13 11.41 11.35 -22.40
N SER A 14 10.98 11.22 -23.65
CA SER A 14 9.74 11.81 -24.15
C SER A 14 8.54 11.23 -23.41
N ALA A 15 7.53 12.06 -23.15
CA ALA A 15 6.34 11.76 -22.35
C ALA A 15 5.35 10.74 -22.97
N THR A 16 5.75 9.94 -23.97
CA THR A 16 4.84 9.10 -24.78
C THR A 16 5.27 7.65 -24.96
N GLU A 17 6.29 7.15 -24.29
CA GLU A 17 6.53 5.72 -24.28
C GLU A 17 5.75 5.05 -23.13
N SER A 18 4.68 4.34 -23.48
CA SER A 18 4.02 3.40 -22.58
C SER A 18 5.04 2.29 -22.25
N ILE A 19 5.68 2.39 -21.10
CA ILE A 19 6.53 1.30 -20.61
C ILE A 19 5.58 0.11 -20.36
N SER A 20 5.68 -0.92 -21.20
CA SER A 20 5.03 -2.20 -20.92
C SER A 20 5.68 -2.77 -19.66
N LEU A 21 5.02 -2.62 -18.52
CA LEU A 21 5.50 -3.20 -17.26
C LEU A 21 5.39 -4.73 -17.32
N PRO A 22 6.38 -5.47 -16.82
CA PRO A 22 6.27 -6.92 -16.69
C PRO A 22 5.16 -7.25 -15.68
N GLY A 23 4.56 -8.44 -15.82
CA GLY A 23 3.47 -8.90 -14.96
C GLY A 23 2.19 -9.12 -15.71
N HIS A 24 1.11 -9.23 -14.97
CA HIS A 24 -0.21 -9.49 -15.52
C HIS A 24 -1.04 -8.21 -15.54
N CYS A 25 -1.81 -8.06 -16.60
CA CYS A 25 -2.85 -7.03 -16.68
C CYS A 25 -4.13 -7.70 -17.21
N ILE A 26 -5.25 -7.45 -16.52
CA ILE A 26 -6.56 -7.97 -16.92
C ILE A 26 -7.51 -6.81 -17.10
N GLU A 27 -8.38 -6.92 -18.10
CA GLU A 27 -9.48 -5.97 -18.28
C GLU A 27 -10.71 -6.46 -17.53
N LEU A 28 -11.20 -5.65 -16.61
CA LEU A 28 -12.36 -5.91 -15.76
C LEU A 28 -13.53 -4.97 -16.11
N GLY A 29 -14.73 -5.33 -15.68
CA GLY A 29 -15.90 -4.45 -15.82
C GLY A 29 -16.47 -4.37 -17.25
N ARG A 30 -16.16 -5.33 -18.15
CA ARG A 30 -16.69 -5.37 -19.51
C ARG A 30 -18.17 -5.75 -19.51
N ASP A 31 -18.53 -6.83 -18.84
CA ASP A 31 -19.92 -7.32 -18.80
C ASP A 31 -20.74 -6.63 -17.71
N THR A 32 -20.11 -6.36 -16.57
CA THR A 32 -20.72 -5.65 -15.44
C THR A 32 -19.76 -4.62 -14.92
N LYS A 33 -20.10 -3.35 -15.10
CA LYS A 33 -19.29 -2.22 -14.63
C LYS A 33 -19.16 -2.23 -13.11
N LEU A 34 -18.03 -1.72 -12.61
CA LEU A 34 -17.81 -1.50 -11.20
C LEU A 34 -18.52 -0.23 -10.76
N ARG A 35 -19.54 -0.36 -9.92
CA ARG A 35 -20.20 0.79 -9.30
C ARG A 35 -19.35 1.31 -8.15
N LEU A 36 -18.87 2.53 -8.27
CA LEU A 36 -18.07 3.22 -7.28
C LEU A 36 -18.96 3.91 -6.22
N ASP A 37 -18.42 4.14 -5.02
CA ASP A 37 -19.15 4.81 -3.94
C ASP A 37 -19.55 6.25 -4.30
N CYS A 38 -18.80 6.94 -5.18
CA CYS A 38 -19.18 8.24 -5.72
C CYS A 38 -20.37 8.19 -6.71
N GLY A 39 -20.92 7.00 -6.97
CA GLY A 39 -22.09 6.80 -7.86
C GLY A 39 -21.74 6.59 -9.33
N VAL A 40 -20.46 6.71 -9.73
CA VAL A 40 -20.01 6.49 -11.11
C VAL A 40 -19.86 4.99 -11.37
N GLU A 41 -20.21 4.55 -12.58
CA GLU A 41 -19.94 3.20 -13.07
C GLU A 41 -18.65 3.19 -13.91
N LEU A 42 -17.63 2.46 -13.44
CA LEU A 42 -16.34 2.32 -14.09
C LEU A 42 -16.26 0.98 -14.85
N GLY A 43 -15.88 1.02 -16.12
CA GLY A 43 -15.62 -0.18 -16.91
C GLY A 43 -15.89 0.02 -18.42
N PRO A 44 -15.17 -0.73 -19.28
CA PRO A 44 -14.06 -1.63 -18.90
C PRO A 44 -12.84 -0.88 -18.40
N PHE A 45 -12.04 -1.51 -17.52
CA PHE A 45 -10.85 -0.89 -16.96
C PHE A 45 -9.71 -1.92 -16.75
N PRO A 46 -8.44 -1.52 -16.93
CA PRO A 46 -7.29 -2.39 -16.66
C PRO A 46 -7.03 -2.52 -15.16
N LEU A 47 -6.63 -3.71 -14.74
CA LEU A 47 -6.10 -3.98 -13.41
C LEU A 47 -4.80 -4.79 -13.52
N ALA A 48 -3.69 -4.19 -13.09
CA ALA A 48 -2.39 -4.82 -13.06
C ALA A 48 -2.19 -5.63 -11.77
N TYR A 49 -1.58 -6.80 -11.87
CA TYR A 49 -1.28 -7.65 -10.72
C TYR A 49 -0.06 -8.53 -10.97
N GLN A 50 0.48 -9.08 -9.89
CA GLN A 50 1.56 -10.06 -9.91
C GLN A 50 1.17 -11.29 -9.11
N THR A 51 1.77 -12.44 -9.46
CA THR A 51 1.56 -13.70 -8.75
C THR A 51 2.86 -14.41 -8.48
N TYR A 52 2.93 -15.12 -7.33
CA TYR A 52 4.09 -15.89 -6.93
C TYR A 52 3.63 -17.25 -6.40
N GLY A 53 4.42 -18.30 -6.66
CA GLY A 53 4.04 -19.66 -6.31
C GLY A 53 3.04 -20.28 -7.29
N LYS A 54 2.36 -21.33 -6.86
CA LYS A 54 1.45 -22.10 -7.71
C LYS A 54 0.09 -22.30 -7.05
N LEU A 55 -0.97 -21.98 -7.79
CA LEU A 55 -2.35 -22.26 -7.36
C LEU A 55 -2.59 -23.77 -7.41
N ASN A 56 -3.06 -24.37 -6.30
CA ASN A 56 -3.40 -25.78 -6.24
C ASN A 56 -4.70 -26.09 -7.02
N ALA A 57 -4.96 -27.38 -7.27
CA ALA A 57 -6.12 -27.80 -8.06
C ALA A 57 -7.46 -27.37 -7.43
N GLU A 58 -7.54 -27.38 -6.10
CA GLU A 58 -8.72 -26.97 -5.33
C GLU A 58 -8.83 -25.44 -5.18
N LYS A 59 -7.85 -24.69 -5.70
CA LYS A 59 -7.76 -23.21 -5.55
C LYS A 59 -7.90 -22.73 -4.10
N SER A 60 -7.41 -23.51 -3.15
CA SER A 60 -7.61 -23.32 -1.73
C SER A 60 -6.43 -22.66 -1.00
N ASN A 61 -5.28 -22.45 -1.69
CA ASN A 61 -4.04 -21.95 -1.14
C ASN A 61 -3.71 -20.50 -1.54
N ALA A 62 -4.68 -19.74 -2.04
CA ALA A 62 -4.47 -18.39 -2.54
C ALA A 62 -4.43 -17.36 -1.40
N ILE A 63 -3.40 -16.53 -1.36
CA ILE A 63 -3.25 -15.39 -0.44
C ILE A 63 -3.24 -14.09 -1.24
N LEU A 64 -4.11 -13.16 -0.90
CA LEU A 64 -4.11 -11.81 -1.44
C LEU A 64 -3.27 -10.89 -0.55
N VAL A 65 -2.23 -10.28 -1.12
CA VAL A 65 -1.42 -9.25 -0.47
C VAL A 65 -1.91 -7.87 -0.90
N CYS A 66 -2.31 -7.06 0.04
CA CYS A 66 -2.78 -5.70 -0.16
C CYS A 66 -1.66 -4.71 0.15
N HIS A 67 -1.20 -3.97 -0.86
CA HIS A 67 -0.09 -3.03 -0.69
C HIS A 67 -0.49 -1.74 0.03
N ALA A 68 0.49 -1.07 0.62
CA ALA A 68 0.35 0.23 1.29
C ALA A 68 0.25 1.38 0.27
N LEU A 69 -0.01 2.62 0.75
CA LEU A 69 -0.23 3.85 -0.03
C LEU A 69 0.70 3.98 -1.25
N THR A 70 1.98 3.75 -1.09
CA THR A 70 2.99 3.93 -2.12
C THR A 70 3.63 2.63 -2.59
N GLY A 71 3.00 1.49 -2.25
CA GLY A 71 3.35 0.18 -2.77
C GLY A 71 2.77 -0.05 -4.17
N ASP A 72 2.98 -1.26 -4.66
CA ASP A 72 2.53 -1.73 -5.96
C ASP A 72 2.45 -3.27 -5.98
N GLN A 73 2.21 -3.85 -7.15
CA GLN A 73 2.10 -5.29 -7.31
C GLN A 73 3.42 -6.07 -7.21
N PHE A 74 4.58 -5.39 -7.28
CA PHE A 74 5.90 -6.03 -7.27
C PHE A 74 6.40 -6.30 -5.85
N VAL A 75 5.95 -7.41 -5.27
CA VAL A 75 6.13 -7.72 -3.84
C VAL A 75 7.50 -8.34 -3.56
N ALA A 76 7.97 -9.27 -4.40
CA ALA A 76 9.16 -10.09 -4.14
C ALA A 76 10.22 -10.10 -5.24
N GLU A 77 9.86 -9.85 -6.51
CA GLU A 77 10.82 -9.79 -7.61
C GLU A 77 11.56 -8.45 -7.66
N THR A 78 12.55 -8.35 -8.55
CA THR A 78 13.21 -7.07 -8.84
C THR A 78 12.21 -6.11 -9.47
N HIS A 79 11.99 -4.99 -8.83
CA HIS A 79 11.06 -3.96 -9.30
C HIS A 79 11.53 -3.35 -10.64
N PRO A 80 10.69 -3.35 -11.69
CA PRO A 80 11.11 -3.02 -13.05
C PRO A 80 11.55 -1.57 -13.24
N ILE A 81 11.06 -0.64 -12.43
CA ILE A 81 11.41 0.79 -12.51
C ILE A 81 12.62 1.11 -11.64
N THR A 82 12.67 0.58 -10.42
CA THR A 82 13.69 0.97 -9.44
C THR A 82 14.92 0.08 -9.45
N GLY A 83 14.82 -1.13 -10.01
CA GLY A 83 15.86 -2.16 -9.98
C GLY A 83 16.16 -2.70 -8.57
N LYS A 84 15.36 -2.36 -7.57
CA LYS A 84 15.48 -2.84 -6.18
C LYS A 84 14.62 -4.09 -5.98
N ALA A 85 14.88 -4.84 -4.92
CA ALA A 85 14.02 -5.93 -4.48
C ALA A 85 12.59 -5.44 -4.24
N GLY A 86 11.60 -6.33 -4.42
CA GLY A 86 10.20 -6.07 -4.13
C GLY A 86 10.01 -5.57 -2.69
N TRP A 87 8.95 -4.81 -2.48
CA TRP A 87 8.76 -4.09 -1.20
C TRP A 87 8.55 -5.01 0.01
N TRP A 88 8.19 -6.27 -0.20
CA TRP A 88 8.05 -7.29 0.85
C TRP A 88 8.84 -8.57 0.56
N ASP A 89 9.94 -8.45 -0.16
CA ASP A 89 10.85 -9.58 -0.45
C ASP A 89 11.25 -10.36 0.81
N LEU A 90 11.37 -9.70 1.96
CA LEU A 90 11.64 -10.36 3.24
C LEU A 90 10.55 -11.35 3.67
N MET A 91 9.32 -11.18 3.21
CA MET A 91 8.15 -11.94 3.64
C MET A 91 7.67 -12.96 2.61
N VAL A 92 7.92 -12.73 1.30
CA VAL A 92 7.40 -13.54 0.19
C VAL A 92 8.52 -14.28 -0.51
N GLY A 93 8.40 -15.60 -0.64
CA GLY A 93 9.37 -16.45 -1.33
C GLY A 93 9.45 -17.85 -0.73
N PRO A 94 10.25 -18.76 -1.33
CA PRO A 94 10.44 -20.11 -0.81
C PRO A 94 10.98 -20.09 0.63
N GLY A 95 10.31 -20.82 1.53
CA GLY A 95 10.68 -20.91 2.95
C GLY A 95 10.48 -19.63 3.78
N LYS A 96 9.94 -18.55 3.21
CA LYS A 96 9.58 -17.32 3.93
C LYS A 96 8.18 -17.44 4.55
N PRO A 97 7.73 -16.50 5.39
CA PRO A 97 6.39 -16.55 6.00
C PRO A 97 5.25 -16.74 5.00
N LEU A 98 5.31 -16.03 3.87
CA LEU A 98 4.44 -16.22 2.70
C LEU A 98 5.17 -17.15 1.71
N ASP A 99 5.22 -18.42 2.08
CA ASP A 99 5.99 -19.46 1.39
C ASP A 99 5.39 -19.79 0.02
N THR A 100 6.10 -19.44 -1.04
CA THR A 100 5.65 -19.65 -2.43
C THR A 100 5.71 -21.11 -2.88
N ASP A 101 6.34 -22.00 -2.12
CA ASP A 101 6.27 -23.45 -2.35
C ASP A 101 4.93 -24.04 -1.88
N ARG A 102 4.21 -23.32 -1.01
CA ARG A 102 2.93 -23.75 -0.41
C ARG A 102 1.76 -22.91 -0.86
N TYR A 103 1.94 -21.60 -0.98
CA TYR A 103 0.88 -20.63 -1.24
C TYR A 103 1.01 -20.01 -2.62
N PHE A 104 -0.13 -19.70 -3.20
CA PHE A 104 -0.25 -18.86 -4.37
C PHE A 104 -0.52 -17.43 -3.93
N ILE A 105 0.50 -16.58 -4.03
CA ILE A 105 0.45 -15.19 -3.60
C ILE A 105 -0.02 -14.32 -4.77
N ILE A 106 -0.97 -13.43 -4.53
CA ILE A 106 -1.50 -12.48 -5.50
C ILE A 106 -1.33 -11.09 -4.91
N CYS A 107 -0.80 -10.12 -5.67
CA CYS A 107 -0.83 -8.72 -5.32
C CYS A 107 -1.28 -7.89 -6.52
N SER A 108 -2.36 -7.13 -6.39
CA SER A 108 -2.83 -6.20 -7.41
C SER A 108 -2.35 -4.79 -7.11
N ASN A 109 -2.05 -4.00 -8.16
CA ASN A 109 -2.00 -2.55 -8.02
C ASN A 109 -3.41 -2.03 -7.76
N VAL A 110 -3.57 -1.17 -6.75
CA VAL A 110 -4.91 -0.69 -6.36
C VAL A 110 -5.53 0.19 -7.45
N LEU A 111 -6.86 0.23 -7.50
CA LEU A 111 -7.61 1.21 -8.28
C LEU A 111 -7.17 2.63 -7.86
N GLY A 112 -6.96 3.52 -8.82
CA GLY A 112 -6.39 4.84 -8.58
C GLY A 112 -4.86 4.87 -8.46
N GLY A 113 -4.20 3.71 -8.55
CA GLY A 113 -2.74 3.59 -8.60
C GLY A 113 -2.14 4.12 -9.91
N CYS A 114 -0.82 3.95 -10.06
CA CYS A 114 -0.10 4.50 -11.22
C CYS A 114 0.81 3.49 -11.93
N LEU A 115 0.61 2.20 -11.67
CA LEU A 115 1.43 1.13 -12.24
C LEU A 115 0.57 0.07 -12.98
N GLY A 116 -0.25 0.55 -13.94
CA GLY A 116 -0.99 -0.30 -14.87
C GLY A 116 -2.42 -0.64 -14.46
N THR A 117 -2.90 -0.21 -13.30
CA THR A 117 -4.33 -0.24 -12.95
C THR A 117 -4.96 1.10 -13.24
N ALA A 118 -6.26 1.09 -13.62
CA ALA A 118 -7.00 2.32 -13.88
C ALA A 118 -6.82 3.35 -12.75
N GLY A 119 -6.47 4.55 -13.15
CA GLY A 119 -6.17 5.65 -12.24
C GLY A 119 -6.00 6.97 -12.99
N PRO A 120 -5.72 8.08 -12.29
CA PRO A 120 -5.62 9.40 -12.90
C PRO A 120 -4.56 9.54 -14.00
N LYS A 121 -3.51 8.72 -13.95
CA LYS A 121 -2.42 8.71 -14.94
C LYS A 121 -2.82 8.00 -16.23
N GLU A 122 -3.72 7.03 -16.16
CA GLU A 122 -4.11 6.21 -17.30
C GLU A 122 -4.95 7.02 -18.31
N MET A 123 -5.01 6.51 -19.56
CA MET A 123 -5.77 7.16 -20.62
C MET A 123 -7.26 6.93 -20.42
N ASP A 124 -8.03 8.01 -20.49
CA ASP A 124 -9.49 7.94 -20.60
C ASP A 124 -9.85 7.45 -22.01
N PRO A 125 -10.51 6.29 -22.17
CA PRO A 125 -10.88 5.76 -23.47
C PRO A 125 -11.88 6.64 -24.21
N ALA A 126 -12.64 7.50 -23.53
CA ALA A 126 -13.61 8.39 -24.14
C ALA A 126 -12.97 9.62 -24.79
N THR A 127 -11.87 10.12 -24.20
CA THR A 127 -11.23 11.37 -24.65
C THR A 127 -9.88 11.15 -25.34
N GLY A 128 -9.24 9.99 -25.13
CA GLY A 128 -7.89 9.70 -25.58
C GLY A 128 -6.81 10.56 -24.90
N LYS A 129 -7.12 11.13 -23.74
CA LYS A 129 -6.19 11.90 -22.87
C LYS A 129 -6.06 11.23 -21.50
N PRO A 130 -5.00 11.52 -20.72
CA PRO A 130 -4.96 11.08 -19.34
C PRO A 130 -6.19 11.55 -18.56
N TRP A 131 -6.70 10.70 -17.68
CA TRP A 131 -7.85 11.04 -16.85
C TRP A 131 -7.63 12.30 -16.02
N GLY A 132 -6.43 12.49 -15.46
CA GLY A 132 -6.14 13.59 -14.55
C GLY A 132 -7.17 13.65 -13.42
N LEU A 133 -7.70 14.83 -13.11
CA LEU A 133 -8.78 15.01 -12.14
C LEU A 133 -10.17 14.61 -12.66
N GLY A 134 -10.29 14.22 -13.92
CA GLY A 134 -11.52 13.61 -14.47
C GLY A 134 -11.73 12.16 -14.03
N PHE A 135 -10.69 11.49 -13.46
CA PHE A 135 -10.87 10.16 -12.88
C PHE A 135 -11.89 10.21 -11.73
N PRO A 136 -12.83 9.26 -11.64
CA PRO A 136 -13.81 9.30 -10.56
C PRO A 136 -13.14 9.15 -9.18
N VAL A 137 -13.67 9.84 -8.18
CA VAL A 137 -13.20 9.69 -6.80
C VAL A 137 -13.52 8.28 -6.32
N ILE A 138 -12.53 7.65 -5.72
CA ILE A 138 -12.58 6.27 -5.25
C ILE A 138 -12.47 6.18 -3.73
N THR A 139 -12.84 5.03 -3.19
CA THR A 139 -12.69 4.66 -1.78
C THR A 139 -11.84 3.38 -1.62
N VAL A 140 -11.46 3.04 -0.39
CA VAL A 140 -10.85 1.73 -0.09
C VAL A 140 -11.79 0.59 -0.44
N ALA A 141 -13.10 0.77 -0.24
CA ALA A 141 -14.11 -0.21 -0.62
C ALA A 141 -14.16 -0.43 -2.15
N ASP A 142 -13.95 0.61 -2.96
CA ASP A 142 -13.85 0.47 -4.42
C ASP A 142 -12.60 -0.32 -4.83
N MET A 143 -11.46 -0.10 -4.13
CA MET A 143 -10.25 -0.89 -4.35
C MET A 143 -10.50 -2.37 -4.06
N VAL A 144 -11.18 -2.68 -2.95
CA VAL A 144 -11.52 -4.05 -2.56
C VAL A 144 -12.52 -4.68 -3.53
N ARG A 145 -13.53 -3.95 -4.01
CA ARG A 145 -14.46 -4.42 -5.06
C ARG A 145 -13.72 -4.75 -6.36
N ALA A 146 -12.75 -3.92 -6.77
CA ALA A 146 -11.93 -4.21 -7.95
C ALA A 146 -11.06 -5.47 -7.75
N GLN A 147 -10.45 -5.63 -6.56
CA GLN A 147 -9.73 -6.85 -6.21
C GLN A 147 -10.64 -8.08 -6.23
N LYS A 148 -11.87 -7.96 -5.74
CA LYS A 148 -12.84 -9.05 -5.75
C LYS A 148 -13.15 -9.50 -7.18
N LEU A 149 -13.29 -8.58 -8.13
CA LEU A 149 -13.46 -8.92 -9.54
C LEU A 149 -12.25 -9.68 -10.10
N LEU A 150 -11.02 -9.29 -9.73
CA LEU A 150 -9.81 -10.05 -10.09
C LEU A 150 -9.86 -11.48 -9.54
N ILE A 151 -10.17 -11.65 -8.25
CA ILE A 151 -10.22 -12.97 -7.60
C ILE A 151 -11.29 -13.86 -8.25
N ASP A 152 -12.43 -13.30 -8.65
CA ASP A 152 -13.48 -14.01 -9.38
C ASP A 152 -12.98 -14.46 -10.77
N GLN A 153 -12.28 -13.59 -11.51
CA GLN A 153 -11.71 -13.94 -12.83
C GLN A 153 -10.63 -15.02 -12.75
N LEU A 154 -9.89 -15.09 -11.65
CA LEU A 154 -8.95 -16.18 -11.37
C LEU A 154 -9.68 -17.48 -10.97
N GLY A 155 -11.00 -17.41 -10.78
CA GLY A 155 -11.85 -18.55 -10.40
C GLY A 155 -11.58 -19.01 -8.98
N ILE A 156 -11.15 -18.13 -8.09
CA ILE A 156 -10.89 -18.39 -6.67
C ILE A 156 -12.15 -18.07 -5.88
N GLU A 157 -12.81 -19.09 -5.37
CA GLU A 157 -14.04 -18.93 -4.60
C GLU A 157 -13.78 -18.35 -3.22
N LYS A 158 -12.73 -18.83 -2.53
CA LYS A 158 -12.37 -18.40 -1.19
C LYS A 158 -10.87 -18.27 -1.02
N LEU A 159 -10.42 -17.08 -0.68
CA LEU A 159 -9.02 -16.82 -0.32
C LEU A 159 -8.64 -17.56 0.96
N PHE A 160 -7.46 -18.17 0.96
CA PHE A 160 -6.87 -18.73 2.17
C PHE A 160 -6.56 -17.63 3.19
N ALA A 161 -5.97 -16.53 2.72
CA ALA A 161 -5.76 -15.37 3.55
C ALA A 161 -5.79 -14.07 2.74
N VAL A 162 -6.11 -12.97 3.41
CA VAL A 162 -5.86 -11.60 2.95
C VAL A 162 -4.95 -10.93 3.97
N ILE A 163 -3.84 -10.33 3.50
CA ILE A 163 -2.83 -9.71 4.36
C ILE A 163 -2.40 -8.37 3.79
N GLY A 164 -2.14 -7.39 4.66
CA GLY A 164 -1.59 -6.11 4.25
C GLY A 164 -1.27 -5.20 5.42
N GLY A 165 -0.31 -4.30 5.22
CA GLY A 165 0.08 -3.30 6.21
C GLY A 165 -0.42 -1.90 5.84
N SER A 166 -0.67 -1.04 6.84
CA SER A 166 -1.06 0.35 6.62
C SER A 166 -2.39 0.46 5.84
N MET A 167 -2.43 1.17 4.72
CA MET A 167 -3.57 1.15 3.79
C MET A 167 -3.95 -0.28 3.36
N GLY A 168 -2.96 -1.18 3.26
CA GLY A 168 -3.24 -2.60 3.01
C GLY A 168 -4.06 -3.23 4.13
N ALA A 169 -3.86 -2.86 5.37
CA ALA A 169 -4.68 -3.33 6.50
C ALA A 169 -6.12 -2.82 6.43
N MET A 170 -6.35 -1.59 5.94
CA MET A 170 -7.70 -1.08 5.68
C MET A 170 -8.41 -1.95 4.63
N GLN A 171 -7.72 -2.32 3.54
CA GLN A 171 -8.25 -3.24 2.53
C GLN A 171 -8.55 -4.62 3.13
N VAL A 172 -7.67 -5.16 3.97
CA VAL A 172 -7.89 -6.44 4.67
C VAL A 172 -9.13 -6.41 5.55
N LEU A 173 -9.32 -5.34 6.33
CA LEU A 173 -10.49 -5.16 7.18
C LEU A 173 -11.77 -5.01 6.34
N ASP A 174 -11.73 -4.28 5.24
CA ASP A 174 -12.87 -4.13 4.32
C ASP A 174 -13.22 -5.47 3.65
N TRP A 175 -12.23 -6.27 3.22
CA TRP A 175 -12.43 -7.63 2.73
C TRP A 175 -13.16 -8.50 3.74
N ALA A 176 -12.72 -8.48 5.00
CA ALA A 176 -13.30 -9.30 6.06
C ALA A 176 -14.71 -8.83 6.46
N ALA A 177 -14.99 -7.53 6.39
CA ALA A 177 -16.30 -6.97 6.68
C ALA A 177 -17.30 -7.20 5.53
N ARG A 178 -16.85 -6.94 4.29
CA ARG A 178 -17.72 -6.94 3.11
C ARG A 178 -17.92 -8.32 2.49
N TYR A 179 -16.89 -9.16 2.55
CA TYR A 179 -16.87 -10.49 1.93
C TYR A 179 -16.42 -11.59 2.91
N PRO A 180 -17.03 -11.72 4.10
CA PRO A 180 -16.58 -12.65 5.15
C PRO A 180 -16.57 -14.11 4.68
N ASP A 181 -17.48 -14.52 3.81
CA ASP A 181 -17.54 -15.88 3.27
C ASP A 181 -16.44 -16.19 2.25
N ARG A 182 -15.85 -15.14 1.66
CA ARG A 182 -14.79 -15.22 0.64
C ARG A 182 -13.38 -15.24 1.23
N VAL A 183 -13.23 -15.10 2.54
CA VAL A 183 -11.94 -15.02 3.24
C VAL A 183 -11.94 -16.05 4.38
N PHE A 184 -10.86 -16.85 4.48
CA PHE A 184 -10.68 -17.75 5.60
C PHE A 184 -9.88 -17.09 6.74
N ALA A 185 -8.81 -16.37 6.41
CA ALA A 185 -8.00 -15.64 7.40
C ALA A 185 -7.75 -14.20 6.95
N ALA A 186 -7.77 -13.25 7.89
CA ALA A 186 -7.50 -11.84 7.68
C ALA A 186 -6.36 -11.37 8.59
N ILE A 187 -5.32 -10.76 8.02
CA ILE A 187 -4.12 -10.36 8.74
C ILE A 187 -3.85 -8.87 8.51
N PRO A 188 -4.60 -7.97 9.19
CA PRO A 188 -4.34 -6.54 9.14
C PRO A 188 -3.13 -6.20 10.02
N VAL A 189 -2.12 -5.53 9.44
CA VAL A 189 -0.86 -5.16 10.10
C VAL A 189 -0.73 -3.65 10.16
N ALA A 190 -0.44 -3.09 11.32
CA ALA A 190 -0.19 -1.65 11.51
C ALA A 190 -1.26 -0.77 10.82
N GLY A 191 -2.53 -1.02 11.10
CA GLY A 191 -3.66 -0.34 10.46
C GLY A 191 -4.76 0.08 11.42
N ALA A 192 -5.80 0.71 10.89
CA ALA A 192 -6.95 1.19 11.63
C ALA A 192 -8.25 0.92 10.87
N ALA A 193 -9.37 0.90 11.60
CA ALA A 193 -10.71 0.78 11.01
C ALA A 193 -11.27 2.10 10.46
N ARG A 194 -10.59 3.21 10.73
CA ARG A 194 -10.85 4.55 10.17
C ARG A 194 -9.60 5.41 10.26
N HIS A 195 -9.51 6.43 9.41
CA HIS A 195 -8.41 7.39 9.49
C HIS A 195 -8.61 8.37 10.65
N SER A 196 -7.54 8.64 11.39
CA SER A 196 -7.56 9.63 12.45
C SER A 196 -7.49 11.06 11.90
N ALA A 197 -7.90 12.06 12.69
CA ALA A 197 -7.74 13.46 12.32
C ALA A 197 -6.28 13.84 12.07
N GLN A 198 -5.32 13.25 12.80
CA GLN A 198 -3.89 13.44 12.59
C GLN A 198 -3.45 12.96 11.22
N ASN A 199 -3.89 11.76 10.81
CA ASN A 199 -3.55 11.19 9.51
C ASN A 199 -4.13 12.02 8.37
N ILE A 200 -5.40 12.45 8.49
CA ILE A 200 -6.06 13.34 7.52
C ILE A 200 -5.29 14.67 7.41
N ALA A 201 -4.82 15.23 8.53
CA ALA A 201 -4.04 16.47 8.53
C ALA A 201 -2.69 16.32 7.79
N PHE A 202 -1.96 15.22 8.00
CA PHE A 202 -0.73 14.96 7.26
C PHE A 202 -0.98 14.74 5.76
N HIS A 203 -2.05 14.06 5.40
CA HIS A 203 -2.45 13.91 4.00
C HIS A 203 -2.79 15.26 3.37
N GLU A 204 -3.49 16.12 4.08
CA GLU A 204 -3.83 17.45 3.58
C GLU A 204 -2.60 18.30 3.32
N VAL A 205 -1.59 18.28 4.21
CA VAL A 205 -0.29 18.96 3.96
C VAL A 205 0.34 18.46 2.65
N GLY A 206 0.35 17.14 2.42
CA GLY A 206 0.88 16.57 1.19
C GLY A 206 0.09 16.97 -0.05
N ARG A 207 -1.26 16.95 0.01
CA ARG A 207 -2.11 17.37 -1.10
C ARG A 207 -1.94 18.85 -1.42
N GLN A 208 -1.90 19.72 -0.40
CA GLN A 208 -1.69 21.15 -0.59
C GLN A 208 -0.32 21.44 -1.21
N ALA A 209 0.73 20.72 -0.80
CA ALA A 209 2.05 20.86 -1.42
C ALA A 209 2.03 20.52 -2.92
N ILE A 210 1.32 19.46 -3.32
CA ILE A 210 1.18 19.08 -4.73
C ILE A 210 0.37 20.13 -5.49
N MET A 211 -0.79 20.53 -4.97
CA MET A 211 -1.70 21.47 -5.63
C MET A 211 -1.13 22.89 -5.74
N ALA A 212 -0.23 23.28 -4.84
CA ALA A 212 0.47 24.55 -4.88
C ALA A 212 1.67 24.56 -5.83
N ASP A 213 2.11 23.41 -6.35
CA ASP A 213 3.22 23.33 -7.31
C ASP A 213 2.77 23.90 -8.67
N PRO A 214 3.46 24.92 -9.23
CA PRO A 214 3.10 25.51 -10.52
C PRO A 214 3.02 24.47 -11.66
N ASP A 215 3.87 23.44 -11.62
CA ASP A 215 3.92 22.38 -12.62
C ASP A 215 2.78 21.36 -12.51
N TRP A 216 1.88 21.50 -11.52
CA TRP A 216 0.70 20.64 -11.36
C TRP A 216 -0.43 20.98 -12.35
N HIS A 217 -0.53 22.24 -12.80
CA HIS A 217 -1.50 22.71 -13.77
C HIS A 217 -2.97 22.30 -13.49
N GLY A 218 -3.40 22.39 -12.22
CA GLY A 218 -4.76 21.98 -11.85
C GLY A 218 -5.05 20.49 -12.08
N GLY A 219 -4.03 19.66 -12.08
CA GLY A 219 -4.12 18.21 -12.31
C GLY A 219 -3.83 17.78 -13.76
N ASP A 220 -3.66 18.71 -14.69
CA ASP A 220 -3.44 18.41 -16.13
C ASP A 220 -1.96 18.50 -16.54
N TYR A 221 -1.04 18.21 -15.60
CA TYR A 221 0.40 18.27 -15.85
C TYR A 221 0.88 17.27 -16.91
N LEU A 222 0.23 16.11 -17.06
CA LEU A 222 0.61 15.11 -18.07
C LEU A 222 0.39 15.64 -19.48
N SER A 223 -0.76 16.28 -19.77
CA SER A 223 -1.04 16.91 -21.07
C SER A 223 -0.14 18.13 -21.32
N ASN A 224 0.32 18.78 -20.26
CA ASN A 224 1.26 19.90 -20.35
C ASN A 224 2.74 19.47 -20.43
N GLY A 225 3.02 18.16 -20.35
CA GLY A 225 4.40 17.63 -20.39
C GLY A 225 5.24 18.03 -19.18
N THR A 226 4.61 18.36 -18.05
CA THR A 226 5.26 18.75 -16.79
C THR A 226 5.09 17.67 -15.71
N LYS A 227 5.64 17.91 -14.52
CA LYS A 227 5.46 17.05 -13.34
C LYS A 227 5.63 17.91 -12.08
N PRO A 228 4.69 17.90 -11.14
CA PRO A 228 4.77 18.67 -9.90
C PRO A 228 5.79 18.05 -8.94
N ARG A 229 7.08 18.15 -9.34
CA ARG A 229 8.20 17.46 -8.67
C ARG A 229 8.42 17.99 -7.26
N ARG A 230 8.29 19.30 -7.06
CA ARG A 230 8.53 19.94 -5.76
C ARG A 230 7.42 19.58 -4.78
N GLY A 231 6.17 19.73 -5.21
CA GLY A 231 5.01 19.42 -4.37
C GLY A 231 4.96 17.94 -3.99
N LEU A 232 5.15 17.03 -4.95
CA LEU A 232 5.16 15.59 -4.68
C LEU A 232 6.34 15.17 -3.79
N ALA A 233 7.52 15.81 -3.95
CA ALA A 233 8.65 15.57 -3.06
C ALA A 233 8.37 16.00 -1.63
N VAL A 234 7.77 17.18 -1.41
CA VAL A 234 7.38 17.67 -0.07
C VAL A 234 6.32 16.75 0.56
N ALA A 235 5.33 16.31 -0.22
CA ALA A 235 4.34 15.33 0.25
C ALA A 235 5.01 14.04 0.75
N ARG A 236 6.02 13.53 0.03
CA ARG A 236 6.79 12.37 0.44
C ARG A 236 7.66 12.61 1.66
N MET A 237 8.27 13.80 1.79
CA MET A 237 9.05 14.17 2.98
C MET A 237 8.17 14.16 4.24
N ALA A 238 6.99 14.78 4.18
CA ALA A 238 6.02 14.77 5.29
C ALA A 238 5.62 13.34 5.66
N ALA A 239 5.31 12.49 4.69
CA ALA A 239 4.99 11.09 4.91
C ALA A 239 6.15 10.32 5.58
N HIS A 240 7.39 10.53 5.15
CA HIS A 240 8.55 9.86 5.77
C HIS A 240 8.79 10.21 7.24
N ILE A 241 8.42 11.42 7.67
CA ILE A 241 8.46 11.79 9.08
C ILE A 241 7.50 10.90 9.88
N THR A 242 6.33 10.57 9.33
CA THR A 242 5.33 9.74 10.03
C THR A 242 5.66 8.24 10.00
N TYR A 243 6.52 7.79 9.10
CA TYR A 243 6.86 6.37 8.96
C TYR A 243 7.91 5.88 9.95
N LEU A 244 8.76 6.78 10.45
CA LEU A 244 9.80 6.46 11.41
C LEU A 244 9.42 6.93 12.81
N SER A 245 9.84 6.21 13.83
CA SER A 245 9.74 6.68 15.21
C SER A 245 10.77 7.79 15.49
N GLU A 246 10.51 8.60 16.53
CA GLU A 246 11.51 9.55 17.02
C GLU A 246 12.82 8.85 17.38
N ALA A 247 12.76 7.71 18.07
CA ALA A 247 13.92 6.91 18.44
C ALA A 247 14.73 6.44 17.21
N ALA A 248 14.03 5.99 16.13
CA ALA A 248 14.68 5.61 14.88
C ALA A 248 15.36 6.81 14.19
N LEU A 249 14.69 7.96 14.14
CA LEU A 249 15.26 9.20 13.60
C LEU A 249 16.46 9.66 14.40
N HIS A 250 16.35 9.64 15.73
CA HIS A 250 17.44 10.03 16.62
C HIS A 250 18.67 9.09 16.48
N ARG A 251 18.44 7.78 16.49
CA ARG A 251 19.53 6.78 16.33
C ARG A 251 20.21 6.90 14.97
N LYS A 252 19.44 7.15 13.91
CA LYS A 252 19.96 7.18 12.54
C LYS A 252 20.69 8.48 12.21
N PHE A 253 20.21 9.61 12.70
CA PHE A 253 20.70 10.91 12.29
C PHE A 253 21.14 11.78 13.47
N GLY A 254 20.45 11.74 14.61
CA GLY A 254 20.67 12.65 15.74
C GLY A 254 20.68 14.12 15.26
N ARG A 255 21.78 14.80 15.54
CA ARG A 255 22.09 16.15 15.03
C ARG A 255 23.36 16.14 14.16
N SER A 256 23.67 15.01 13.54
CA SER A 256 24.87 14.87 12.70
C SER A 256 24.78 15.79 11.49
N LEU A 257 25.91 16.46 11.19
CA LEU A 257 26.04 17.32 10.03
C LEU A 257 26.30 16.49 8.77
N GLN A 258 25.83 17.00 7.62
CA GLN A 258 25.97 16.37 6.32
C GLN A 258 27.29 16.80 5.67
N ASP A 259 28.27 15.90 5.67
CA ASP A 259 29.58 16.07 5.00
C ASP A 259 30.28 17.41 5.31
N ARG A 260 30.18 17.89 6.56
CA ARG A 260 30.75 19.16 7.02
C ARG A 260 31.05 19.14 8.52
N GLU A 261 31.90 20.06 8.95
CA GLU A 261 32.34 20.18 10.36
C GLU A 261 31.60 21.31 11.11
N SER A 262 30.97 22.24 10.40
CA SER A 262 30.27 23.40 11.00
C SER A 262 29.03 23.78 10.24
N LEU A 263 28.13 24.51 10.91
CA LEU A 263 26.91 25.06 10.31
C LEU A 263 27.25 26.11 9.24
N THR A 264 26.48 26.12 8.15
CA THR A 264 26.68 27.11 7.06
C THR A 264 25.93 28.40 7.28
N TYR A 265 24.95 28.41 8.20
CA TYR A 265 24.00 29.52 8.41
C TYR A 265 23.22 29.88 7.14
N GLY A 266 23.00 28.90 6.26
CA GLY A 266 22.25 29.02 5.00
C GLY A 266 21.02 28.12 4.98
N PHE A 267 20.41 27.95 3.79
CA PHE A 267 19.24 27.10 3.56
C PHE A 267 19.56 25.78 2.87
N ASP A 268 20.83 25.47 2.67
CA ASP A 268 21.27 24.14 2.24
C ASP A 268 21.17 23.14 3.38
N ALA A 269 21.20 21.85 3.05
CA ALA A 269 21.12 20.80 4.05
C ALA A 269 22.36 20.79 4.95
N ASP A 270 22.24 21.29 6.16
CA ASP A 270 23.30 21.20 7.16
C ASP A 270 23.27 19.86 7.89
N PHE A 271 22.08 19.32 8.15
CA PHE A 271 21.90 18.07 8.88
C PHE A 271 21.65 16.87 7.97
N GLN A 272 22.12 15.69 8.37
CA GLN A 272 21.90 14.46 7.61
C GLN A 272 20.42 14.14 7.40
N VAL A 273 19.56 14.44 8.37
CA VAL A 273 18.12 14.21 8.25
C VAL A 273 17.49 15.07 7.12
N GLU A 274 17.98 16.29 6.89
CA GLU A 274 17.48 17.13 5.80
C GLU A 274 17.86 16.53 4.44
N SER A 275 19.11 16.11 4.29
CA SER A 275 19.59 15.42 3.09
C SER A 275 18.83 14.13 2.83
N TYR A 276 18.56 13.34 3.88
CA TYR A 276 17.76 12.12 3.79
C TYR A 276 16.34 12.41 3.28
N LEU A 277 15.64 13.37 3.88
CA LEU A 277 14.28 13.71 3.45
C LEU A 277 14.23 14.21 2.01
N ARG A 278 15.17 15.06 1.61
CA ARG A 278 15.29 15.54 0.21
C ARG A 278 15.52 14.35 -0.75
N HIS A 279 16.40 13.42 -0.39
CA HIS A 279 16.66 12.21 -1.19
C HIS A 279 15.39 11.35 -1.34
N GLN A 280 14.65 11.13 -0.25
CA GLN A 280 13.41 10.36 -0.28
C GLN A 280 12.35 11.03 -1.17
N GLY A 281 12.23 12.35 -1.10
CA GLY A 281 11.32 13.11 -1.96
C GLY A 281 11.69 12.99 -3.45
N ILE A 282 12.94 13.25 -3.80
CA ILE A 282 13.41 13.19 -5.20
C ILE A 282 13.25 11.78 -5.79
N THR A 283 13.63 10.75 -5.04
CA THR A 283 13.54 9.36 -5.51
C THR A 283 12.08 8.94 -5.72
N PHE A 284 11.18 9.40 -4.87
CA PHE A 284 9.75 9.09 -4.98
C PHE A 284 9.11 9.68 -6.24
N VAL A 285 9.47 10.90 -6.58
CA VAL A 285 8.96 11.59 -7.78
C VAL A 285 9.19 10.78 -9.06
N GLU A 286 10.27 10.02 -9.15
CA GLU A 286 10.59 9.25 -10.37
C GLU A 286 9.65 8.06 -10.60
N ARG A 287 9.02 7.52 -9.54
CA ARG A 287 8.21 6.29 -9.64
C ARG A 287 6.73 6.47 -9.35
N PHE A 288 6.31 7.59 -8.78
CA PHE A 288 4.94 7.78 -8.35
C PHE A 288 4.26 8.94 -9.06
N ASP A 289 2.94 8.84 -9.22
CA ASP A 289 2.11 9.84 -9.86
C ASP A 289 1.46 10.77 -8.84
N ALA A 290 1.47 12.08 -9.13
CA ALA A 290 0.97 13.08 -8.19
C ALA A 290 -0.55 13.04 -8.00
N ASN A 291 -1.31 12.89 -9.08
CA ASN A 291 -2.76 12.77 -8.96
C ASN A 291 -3.15 11.46 -8.28
N SER A 292 -2.48 10.34 -8.56
CA SER A 292 -2.69 9.08 -7.84
C SER A 292 -2.45 9.25 -6.32
N TYR A 293 -1.45 10.04 -5.91
CA TYR A 293 -1.25 10.37 -4.49
C TYR A 293 -2.46 11.11 -3.90
N LEU A 294 -3.01 12.09 -4.63
CA LEU A 294 -4.21 12.83 -4.19
C LEU A 294 -5.41 11.88 -4.00
N TYR A 295 -5.66 11.02 -5.00
CA TYR A 295 -6.81 10.10 -5.00
C TYR A 295 -6.69 9.04 -3.89
N ILE A 296 -5.55 8.39 -3.76
CA ILE A 296 -5.36 7.32 -2.78
C ILE A 296 -5.40 7.88 -1.36
N THR A 297 -4.75 9.03 -1.09
CA THR A 297 -4.84 9.66 0.24
C THR A 297 -6.27 10.09 0.56
N ARG A 298 -7.05 10.54 -0.42
CA ARG A 298 -8.47 10.85 -0.22
C ARG A 298 -9.29 9.58 0.05
N ALA A 299 -9.01 8.48 -0.65
CA ALA A 299 -9.67 7.19 -0.39
C ALA A 299 -9.41 6.69 1.04
N MET A 300 -8.18 6.86 1.54
CA MET A 300 -7.85 6.54 2.93
C MET A 300 -8.58 7.45 3.94
N ASP A 301 -8.70 8.75 3.64
CA ASP A 301 -9.41 9.71 4.52
C ASP A 301 -10.90 9.38 4.65
N TYR A 302 -11.50 8.81 3.60
CA TYR A 302 -12.92 8.40 3.60
C TYR A 302 -13.17 7.04 4.27
N PHE A 303 -12.12 6.29 4.58
CA PHE A 303 -12.28 4.97 5.18
C PHE A 303 -12.77 5.06 6.63
N ASP A 304 -13.98 4.56 6.88
CA ASP A 304 -14.61 4.46 8.19
C ASP A 304 -15.60 3.29 8.24
N LEU A 305 -15.13 2.13 8.69
CA LEU A 305 -15.99 0.94 8.82
C LEU A 305 -17.13 1.13 9.80
N ALA A 306 -16.91 1.88 10.89
CA ALA A 306 -17.99 2.13 11.84
C ALA A 306 -19.08 3.02 11.24
N GLY A 307 -18.69 4.02 10.46
CA GLY A 307 -19.63 4.87 9.73
C GLY A 307 -20.41 4.10 8.67
N GLU A 308 -19.76 3.19 7.94
CA GLU A 308 -20.40 2.42 6.88
C GLU A 308 -21.36 1.34 7.40
N PHE A 309 -20.97 0.60 8.44
CA PHE A 309 -21.73 -0.53 8.99
C PHE A 309 -22.57 -0.17 10.22
N GLY A 310 -22.62 1.11 10.61
CA GLY A 310 -23.34 1.60 11.79
C GLY A 310 -22.56 1.47 13.10
N SER A 311 -21.68 0.49 13.24
CA SER A 311 -20.71 0.37 14.32
C SER A 311 -19.60 -0.60 13.93
N LEU A 312 -18.44 -0.51 14.58
CA LEU A 312 -17.33 -1.41 14.29
C LEU A 312 -17.64 -2.89 14.63
N PRO A 313 -18.34 -3.25 15.74
CA PRO A 313 -18.82 -4.61 15.94
C PRO A 313 -19.78 -5.10 14.83
N ALA A 314 -20.67 -4.24 14.34
CA ALA A 314 -21.63 -4.62 13.29
C ALA A 314 -20.93 -4.97 11.95
N ALA A 315 -19.78 -4.34 11.67
CA ALA A 315 -18.98 -4.69 10.50
C ALA A 315 -18.50 -6.14 10.47
N PHE A 316 -18.41 -6.77 11.64
CA PHE A 316 -17.90 -8.14 11.79
C PHE A 316 -18.92 -9.11 12.42
N GLU A 317 -20.20 -8.75 12.43
CA GLU A 317 -21.24 -9.60 13.02
C GLU A 317 -21.29 -10.97 12.34
N LYS A 318 -21.23 -12.05 13.14
CA LYS A 318 -21.25 -13.46 12.66
C LYS A 318 -20.14 -13.83 11.66
N THR A 319 -19.04 -13.07 11.64
CA THR A 319 -17.93 -13.38 10.72
C THR A 319 -17.31 -14.76 10.99
N PRO A 320 -17.12 -15.61 9.96
CA PRO A 320 -16.40 -16.87 10.11
C PRO A 320 -14.88 -16.71 9.97
N VAL A 321 -14.41 -15.48 9.73
CA VAL A 321 -13.01 -15.17 9.44
C VAL A 321 -12.15 -15.32 10.68
N ARG A 322 -10.94 -15.85 10.51
CA ARG A 322 -9.91 -15.90 11.54
C ARG A 322 -9.01 -14.68 11.43
N PHE A 323 -8.89 -13.92 12.49
CA PHE A 323 -8.11 -12.69 12.48
C PHE A 323 -6.77 -12.87 13.20
N CYS A 324 -5.71 -12.26 12.64
CA CYS A 324 -4.45 -12.01 13.32
C CYS A 324 -4.08 -10.54 13.14
N LEU A 325 -4.31 -9.72 14.15
CA LEU A 325 -3.90 -8.33 14.13
C LEU A 325 -2.48 -8.20 14.66
N VAL A 326 -1.68 -7.37 13.99
CA VAL A 326 -0.32 -7.07 14.40
C VAL A 326 -0.14 -5.56 14.47
N SER A 327 0.44 -5.07 15.57
CA SER A 327 0.84 -3.67 15.75
C SER A 327 2.27 -3.56 16.27
N PHE A 328 2.86 -2.36 16.19
CA PHE A 328 4.22 -2.09 16.65
C PHE A 328 4.22 -0.96 17.68
N THR A 329 4.95 -1.15 18.79
CA THR A 329 4.87 -0.24 19.95
C THR A 329 5.24 1.21 19.64
N SER A 330 6.13 1.44 18.68
CA SER A 330 6.61 2.78 18.31
C SER A 330 5.89 3.38 17.09
N ASP A 331 4.88 2.69 16.55
CA ASP A 331 4.07 3.23 15.46
C ASP A 331 3.16 4.35 15.99
N TRP A 332 3.43 5.57 15.58
CA TRP A 332 2.65 6.74 15.98
C TRP A 332 1.74 7.25 14.86
N LEU A 333 1.88 6.69 13.63
CA LEU A 333 0.97 6.92 12.51
C LEU A 333 -0.32 6.09 12.67
N PHE A 334 -0.17 4.79 13.01
CA PHE A 334 -1.26 3.89 13.40
C PHE A 334 -0.95 3.28 14.76
N PRO A 335 -1.16 4.04 15.85
CA PRO A 335 -0.86 3.56 17.20
C PRO A 335 -1.57 2.25 17.51
N THR A 336 -1.00 1.43 18.38
CA THR A 336 -1.59 0.16 18.84
C THR A 336 -3.03 0.30 19.34
N SER A 337 -3.42 1.47 19.83
CA SER A 337 -4.81 1.77 20.21
C SER A 337 -5.82 1.55 19.08
N GLU A 338 -5.43 1.80 17.82
CA GLU A 338 -6.28 1.56 16.66
C GLU A 338 -6.51 0.06 16.43
N SER A 339 -5.44 -0.75 16.49
CA SER A 339 -5.56 -2.20 16.42
C SER A 339 -6.38 -2.77 17.58
N ARG A 340 -6.17 -2.25 18.80
CA ARG A 340 -6.97 -2.66 19.97
C ARG A 340 -8.45 -2.34 19.82
N ALA A 341 -8.83 -1.22 19.20
CA ALA A 341 -10.22 -0.91 18.92
C ALA A 341 -10.88 -1.97 18.02
N VAL A 342 -10.17 -2.43 16.98
CA VAL A 342 -10.64 -3.53 16.12
C VAL A 342 -10.75 -4.84 16.90
N VAL A 343 -9.74 -5.17 17.73
CA VAL A 343 -9.77 -6.37 18.59
C VAL A 343 -10.96 -6.36 19.56
N HIS A 344 -11.25 -5.21 20.18
CA HIS A 344 -12.42 -5.06 21.05
C HIS A 344 -13.73 -5.30 20.28
N ALA A 345 -13.85 -4.78 19.07
CA ALA A 345 -15.03 -5.01 18.24
C ALA A 345 -15.20 -6.48 17.83
N LEU A 346 -14.11 -7.14 17.46
CA LEU A 346 -14.10 -8.57 17.13
C LEU A 346 -14.47 -9.45 18.34
N ASN A 347 -13.93 -9.13 19.52
CA ASN A 347 -14.29 -9.83 20.76
C ASN A 347 -15.76 -9.61 21.13
N ALA A 348 -16.33 -8.43 20.89
CA ALA A 348 -17.73 -8.14 21.16
C ALA A 348 -18.71 -9.01 20.35
N VAL A 349 -18.28 -9.52 19.20
CA VAL A 349 -19.05 -10.42 18.34
C VAL A 349 -18.56 -11.87 18.41
N ALA A 350 -17.71 -12.19 19.38
CA ALA A 350 -17.11 -13.53 19.59
C ALA A 350 -16.38 -14.08 18.35
N ALA A 351 -15.76 -13.21 17.54
CA ALA A 351 -14.96 -13.61 16.41
C ALA A 351 -13.65 -14.31 16.84
N ASN A 352 -13.10 -15.15 15.97
CA ASN A 352 -11.81 -15.78 16.20
C ASN A 352 -10.69 -14.77 15.95
N VAL A 353 -10.10 -14.19 17.00
CA VAL A 353 -9.09 -13.15 16.91
C VAL A 353 -7.85 -13.47 17.74
N SER A 354 -6.68 -13.34 17.11
CA SER A 354 -5.37 -13.26 17.74
C SER A 354 -4.85 -11.84 17.59
N PHE A 355 -4.16 -11.32 18.60
CA PHE A 355 -3.56 -9.99 18.58
C PHE A 355 -2.14 -10.04 19.12
N VAL A 356 -1.19 -9.45 18.40
CA VAL A 356 0.19 -9.33 18.82
C VAL A 356 0.64 -7.88 18.69
N GLU A 357 1.14 -7.32 19.78
CA GLU A 357 1.84 -6.05 19.83
C GLU A 357 3.34 -6.30 19.88
N ILE A 358 4.05 -6.01 18.80
CA ILE A 358 5.48 -6.25 18.68
C ILE A 358 6.25 -5.04 19.22
N ASN A 359 7.21 -5.31 20.10
CA ASN A 359 8.09 -4.28 20.63
C ASN A 359 9.16 -3.91 19.59
N SER A 360 8.95 -2.82 18.88
CA SER A 360 9.85 -2.30 17.85
C SER A 360 10.03 -0.80 18.00
N ASP A 361 11.23 -0.31 17.71
CA ASP A 361 11.55 1.12 17.70
C ASP A 361 11.61 1.71 16.27
N LYS A 362 11.23 0.92 15.24
CA LYS A 362 11.35 1.31 13.83
C LYS A 362 10.19 2.18 13.30
N GLY A 363 9.16 2.39 14.12
CA GLY A 363 7.97 3.16 13.76
C GLY A 363 7.02 2.37 12.87
N HIS A 364 6.27 3.09 12.05
CA HIS A 364 5.30 2.50 11.13
C HIS A 364 5.92 1.57 10.09
N ASP A 365 7.11 1.89 9.59
CA ASP A 365 7.81 1.07 8.59
C ASP A 365 8.28 -0.30 9.15
N ALA A 366 8.09 -0.61 10.44
CA ALA A 366 8.49 -1.87 11.05
C ALA A 366 7.99 -3.10 10.27
N PHE A 367 6.78 -3.07 9.70
CA PHE A 367 6.25 -4.17 8.91
C PHE A 367 6.95 -4.39 7.56
N LEU A 368 7.69 -3.38 7.07
CA LEU A 368 8.49 -3.45 5.82
C LEU A 368 9.96 -3.82 6.08
N LEU A 369 10.38 -3.74 7.33
CA LEU A 369 11.76 -3.96 7.74
C LEU A 369 11.94 -5.36 8.34
N ASP A 370 13.20 -5.74 8.59
CA ASP A 370 13.51 -7.01 9.24
C ASP A 370 13.11 -6.97 10.72
N GLU A 371 11.97 -7.56 11.02
CA GLU A 371 11.42 -7.80 12.36
C GLU A 371 11.23 -9.32 12.54
N PRO A 372 12.17 -10.00 13.22
CA PRO A 372 12.13 -11.46 13.39
C PRO A 372 10.82 -11.94 14.05
N GLU A 373 10.37 -11.26 15.13
CA GLU A 373 9.13 -11.61 15.82
C GLU A 373 7.92 -11.52 14.89
N PHE A 374 7.85 -10.51 14.02
CA PHE A 374 6.77 -10.40 13.05
C PHE A 374 6.77 -11.57 12.06
N ARG A 375 7.94 -11.98 11.59
CA ARG A 375 8.06 -13.14 10.68
C ARG A 375 7.60 -14.42 11.36
N GLU A 376 7.99 -14.64 12.62
CA GLU A 376 7.60 -15.82 13.41
C GLU A 376 6.09 -15.85 13.67
N VAL A 377 5.50 -14.72 14.08
CA VAL A 377 4.05 -14.58 14.31
C VAL A 377 3.27 -14.90 13.04
N LEU A 378 3.68 -14.31 11.91
CA LEU A 378 3.00 -14.53 10.63
C LEU A 378 3.11 -15.98 10.18
N ALA A 379 4.31 -16.56 10.22
CA ALA A 379 4.53 -17.96 9.84
C ALA A 379 3.74 -18.91 10.75
N GLY A 380 3.75 -18.69 12.07
CA GLY A 380 3.02 -19.49 13.04
C GLY A 380 1.51 -19.45 12.81
N PHE A 381 0.94 -18.25 12.61
CA PHE A 381 -0.48 -18.09 12.34
C PHE A 381 -0.91 -18.76 11.03
N LEU A 382 -0.16 -18.56 9.95
CA LEU A 382 -0.46 -19.18 8.65
C LEU A 382 -0.33 -20.70 8.70
N ASN A 383 0.66 -21.25 9.43
CA ASN A 383 0.81 -22.69 9.63
C ASN A 383 -0.39 -23.28 10.35
N GLY A 384 -0.82 -22.67 11.47
CA GLY A 384 -2.02 -23.10 12.19
C GLY A 384 -3.30 -23.03 11.34
N CYS A 385 -3.42 -21.99 10.49
CA CYS A 385 -4.50 -21.86 9.52
C CYS A 385 -4.43 -22.97 8.45
N ALA A 386 -3.24 -23.30 7.95
CA ALA A 386 -3.04 -24.34 6.95
C ALA A 386 -3.38 -25.74 7.49
N GLU A 387 -2.95 -26.04 8.70
CA GLU A 387 -3.32 -27.30 9.39
C GLU A 387 -4.83 -27.44 9.52
N HIS A 388 -5.51 -26.37 9.93
CA HIS A 388 -6.97 -26.36 10.08
C HIS A 388 -7.71 -26.55 8.75
N ARG A 389 -7.13 -26.09 7.63
CA ARG A 389 -7.67 -26.24 6.27
C ARG A 389 -7.20 -27.52 5.57
N GLY A 390 -6.38 -28.34 6.19
CA GLY A 390 -5.80 -29.52 5.54
C GLY A 390 -4.81 -29.21 4.41
N LEU A 391 -4.24 -28.00 4.40
CA LEU A 391 -3.20 -27.57 3.45
C LEU A 391 -1.79 -27.97 3.91
N ASN A 392 -1.66 -29.09 4.59
CA ASN A 392 -0.37 -29.62 5.00
C ASN A 392 0.40 -30.00 3.74
N GLY A 393 1.43 -29.20 3.43
CA GLY A 393 2.40 -29.61 2.43
C GLY A 393 2.96 -30.96 2.82
N THR A 394 2.99 -31.90 1.89
CA THR A 394 3.78 -33.11 2.03
C THR A 394 5.20 -32.67 2.35
N ARG A 395 5.61 -32.84 3.63
CA ARG A 395 7.03 -32.83 3.95
C ARG A 395 7.64 -33.98 3.16
N SER A 396 8.21 -33.66 2.01
CA SER A 396 9.05 -34.61 1.24
C SER A 396 10.42 -34.65 1.85
#